data_fb2a51e8bd28541d556cc88a6ce11dc1
#
_entry.id   fb2a51e8bd28541d556cc88a6ce11dc1
#
_cell.length_a   1.000
_cell.length_b   1.000
_cell.length_c   1.000
_cell.angle_alpha   90.00
_cell.angle_beta   90.00
_cell.angle_gamma   90.00
#
_symmetry.space_group_name_H-M   'P 1'
#
loop_
_entity.id
_entity.type
_entity.pdbx_description
1 polymer ?
#
loop_
_entity_poly.entity_id
_entity_poly.type
_entity_poly.pdbx_seq_one_letter_code
_entity_poly.pdbx_strand_id
1 'polypeptide(L)'
;FRKLYDLTENVIPKEIGSAQPSFDESLDWACTGALRCLGFATAKEISDFYDFVTASEARAWIARGLRSGALREIKTEAANGQLRDRVIFTQDWPNLQEHLAVSNRLRILSPFDPALRNRARAEEIFGFSYRIEVFVPAARRQYGYYVFPIMEGSALIARIEVKANGEKYNLN
;
A
#
# COMPACT_ATOMS: atom_id res chain seq x y z
N PHE A 1 -12.48 2.44 -26.60
CA PHE A 1 -11.13 1.84 -26.41
C PHE A 1 -11.14 0.42 -26.99
N ARG A 2 -10.27 0.13 -27.94
CA ARG A 2 -10.06 -1.23 -28.46
C ARG A 2 -8.79 -1.79 -27.83
N LYS A 3 -8.90 -2.87 -27.06
CA LYS A 3 -7.74 -3.57 -26.51
C LYS A 3 -7.12 -4.41 -27.64
N LEU A 4 -5.83 -4.28 -27.83
CA LEU A 4 -5.02 -5.10 -28.72
C LEU A 4 -4.18 -6.03 -27.85
N TYR A 5 -4.11 -7.30 -28.24
CA TYR A 5 -3.32 -8.33 -27.57
C TYR A 5 -2.38 -8.93 -28.61
N ASP A 6 -1.16 -9.22 -28.18
CA ASP A 6 -0.17 -9.94 -28.97
C ASP A 6 0.65 -10.87 -28.06
N LEU A 7 1.47 -11.72 -28.64
CA LEU A 7 2.37 -12.59 -27.90
C LEU A 7 3.40 -11.76 -27.12
N THR A 8 3.82 -12.26 -25.97
CA THR A 8 4.77 -11.56 -25.10
C THR A 8 6.07 -11.21 -25.82
N GLU A 9 6.57 -12.12 -26.68
CA GLU A 9 7.78 -11.92 -27.50
C GLU A 9 7.66 -10.80 -28.53
N ASN A 10 6.45 -10.40 -28.92
CA ASN A 10 6.21 -9.30 -29.84
C ASN A 10 6.04 -7.95 -29.12
N VAL A 11 5.67 -8.00 -27.84
CA VAL A 11 5.34 -6.80 -27.03
C VAL A 11 6.49 -6.37 -26.15
N ILE A 12 7.22 -7.34 -25.58
CA ILE A 12 8.35 -7.08 -24.68
C ILE A 12 9.66 -7.16 -25.45
N PRO A 13 10.52 -6.12 -25.37
CA PRO A 13 11.85 -6.17 -25.95
C PRO A 13 12.63 -7.41 -25.50
N LYS A 14 13.36 -8.04 -26.44
CA LYS A 14 14.08 -9.30 -26.17
C LYS A 14 15.07 -9.18 -25.02
N GLU A 15 15.69 -8.00 -24.87
CA GLU A 15 16.66 -7.69 -23.80
C GLU A 15 16.02 -7.76 -22.40
N ILE A 16 14.74 -7.41 -22.31
CA ILE A 16 13.95 -7.50 -21.07
C ILE A 16 13.37 -8.89 -20.91
N GLY A 17 12.83 -9.47 -21.97
CA GLY A 17 12.19 -10.80 -21.95
C GLY A 17 13.18 -11.96 -21.71
N SER A 18 14.48 -11.76 -21.98
CA SER A 18 15.53 -12.76 -21.72
C SER A 18 16.04 -12.76 -20.27
N ALA A 19 15.77 -11.72 -19.50
CA ALA A 19 16.14 -11.67 -18.09
C ALA A 19 15.30 -12.70 -17.31
N GLN A 20 15.98 -13.72 -16.77
CA GLN A 20 15.36 -14.73 -15.91
C GLN A 20 15.95 -14.60 -14.50
N PRO A 21 15.40 -13.74 -13.65
CA PRO A 21 15.85 -13.62 -12.27
C PRO A 21 15.61 -14.95 -11.56
N SER A 22 16.52 -15.29 -10.67
CA SER A 22 16.32 -16.42 -9.76
C SER A 22 15.11 -16.17 -8.86
N PHE A 23 14.61 -17.23 -8.23
CA PHE A 23 13.53 -17.11 -7.25
C PHE A 23 13.92 -16.15 -6.10
N ASP A 24 15.14 -16.23 -5.59
CA ASP A 24 15.62 -15.39 -4.49
C ASP A 24 15.72 -13.91 -4.89
N GLU A 25 16.16 -13.60 -6.11
CA GLU A 25 16.16 -12.23 -6.64
C GLU A 25 14.74 -11.68 -6.79
N SER A 26 13.82 -12.49 -7.30
CA SER A 26 12.40 -12.12 -7.44
C SER A 26 11.74 -11.89 -6.08
N LEU A 27 12.04 -12.75 -5.10
CA LEU A 27 11.55 -12.63 -3.73
C LEU A 27 12.10 -11.37 -3.05
N ASP A 28 13.40 -11.11 -3.19
CA ASP A 28 14.03 -9.90 -2.62
C ASP A 28 13.45 -8.62 -3.24
N TRP A 29 13.28 -8.60 -4.56
CA TRP A 29 12.65 -7.50 -5.27
C TRP A 29 11.23 -7.23 -4.76
N ALA A 30 10.41 -8.27 -4.62
CA ALA A 30 9.04 -8.14 -4.17
C ALA A 30 8.93 -7.68 -2.72
N CYS A 31 9.68 -8.31 -1.80
CA CYS A 31 9.66 -7.94 -0.39
C CYS A 31 10.20 -6.53 -0.17
N THR A 32 11.28 -6.16 -0.87
CA THR A 32 11.85 -4.81 -0.85
C THR A 32 10.84 -3.78 -1.38
N GLY A 33 10.23 -4.06 -2.53
CA GLY A 33 9.21 -3.18 -3.12
C GLY A 33 8.00 -3.00 -2.22
N ALA A 34 7.49 -4.09 -1.64
CA ALA A 34 6.38 -4.05 -0.69
C ALA A 34 6.71 -3.20 0.54
N LEU A 35 7.86 -3.44 1.17
CA LEU A 35 8.26 -2.71 2.38
C LEU A 35 8.50 -1.21 2.09
N ARG A 36 9.09 -0.86 0.95
CA ARG A 36 9.24 0.55 0.51
C ARG A 36 7.90 1.25 0.33
N CYS A 37 6.92 0.58 -0.30
CA CYS A 37 5.59 1.15 -0.50
C CYS A 37 4.79 1.28 0.82
N LEU A 38 4.98 0.34 1.75
CA LEU A 38 4.27 0.32 3.03
C LEU A 38 4.96 1.18 4.11
N GLY A 39 6.25 1.49 3.95
CA GLY A 39 7.10 2.20 4.91
C GLY A 39 7.53 1.31 6.08
N PHE A 40 6.62 0.62 6.71
CA PHE A 40 6.84 -0.40 7.73
C PHE A 40 5.82 -1.53 7.55
N ALA A 41 6.15 -2.76 7.93
CA ALA A 41 5.25 -3.88 7.69
C ALA A 41 5.51 -5.08 8.61
N THR A 42 4.50 -5.95 8.70
CA THR A 42 4.62 -7.33 9.15
C THR A 42 4.92 -8.26 7.95
N ALA A 43 5.33 -9.49 8.21
CA ALA A 43 5.53 -10.50 7.16
C ALA A 43 4.25 -10.76 6.37
N LYS A 44 3.08 -10.72 7.03
CA LYS A 44 1.80 -10.90 6.36
C LYS A 44 1.49 -9.73 5.42
N GLU A 45 1.71 -8.50 5.86
CA GLU A 45 1.47 -7.31 5.02
C GLU A 45 2.38 -7.30 3.80
N ILE A 46 3.63 -7.75 3.92
CA ILE A 46 4.55 -7.93 2.79
C ILE A 46 4.03 -9.00 1.83
N SER A 47 3.61 -10.15 2.34
CA SER A 47 3.08 -11.23 1.49
C SER A 47 1.79 -10.87 0.80
N ASP A 48 0.91 -10.11 1.46
CA ASP A 48 -0.36 -9.66 0.88
C ASP A 48 -0.19 -8.56 -0.19
N PHE A 49 1.00 -7.98 -0.30
CA PHE A 49 1.27 -6.90 -1.25
C PHE A 49 1.41 -7.42 -2.70
N TYR A 50 2.07 -8.56 -2.86
CA TYR A 50 2.19 -9.28 -4.13
C TYR A 50 1.75 -10.74 -3.96
N ASP A 51 0.85 -11.21 -4.80
CA ASP A 51 0.21 -12.53 -4.66
C ASP A 51 1.15 -13.74 -4.81
N PHE A 52 2.41 -13.55 -5.19
CA PHE A 52 3.37 -14.64 -5.38
C PHE A 52 4.32 -14.87 -4.18
N VAL A 53 4.28 -14.02 -3.15
CA VAL A 53 5.11 -14.17 -1.95
C VAL A 53 4.26 -14.75 -0.82
N THR A 54 4.67 -15.87 -0.27
CA THR A 54 4.01 -16.47 0.90
C THR A 54 4.45 -15.78 2.20
N ALA A 55 3.61 -15.86 3.24
CA ALA A 55 3.97 -15.32 4.56
C ALA A 55 5.19 -16.01 5.17
N SER A 56 5.48 -17.28 4.80
CA SER A 56 6.66 -18.01 5.21
C SER A 56 7.93 -17.44 4.59
N GLU A 57 7.90 -17.19 3.29
CA GLU A 57 9.01 -16.59 2.53
C GLU A 57 9.28 -15.16 3.01
N ALA A 58 8.24 -14.36 3.24
CA ALA A 58 8.37 -13.01 3.81
C ALA A 58 9.03 -13.05 5.21
N ARG A 59 8.65 -14.01 6.07
CA ARG A 59 9.32 -14.20 7.39
C ARG A 59 10.79 -14.57 7.24
N ALA A 60 11.12 -15.48 6.32
CA ALA A 60 12.50 -15.86 6.05
C ALA A 60 13.33 -14.67 5.53
N TRP A 61 12.75 -13.88 4.63
CA TRP A 61 13.36 -12.66 4.11
C TRP A 61 13.62 -11.62 5.23
N ILE A 62 12.62 -11.37 6.08
CA ILE A 62 12.77 -10.49 7.25
C ILE A 62 13.89 -10.98 8.17
N ALA A 63 13.91 -12.28 8.48
CA ALA A 63 14.94 -12.85 9.36
C ALA A 63 16.37 -12.70 8.78
N ARG A 64 16.53 -12.79 7.45
CA ARG A 64 17.82 -12.49 6.78
C ARG A 64 18.16 -11.02 6.93
N GLY A 65 17.21 -10.13 6.67
CA GLY A 65 17.40 -8.68 6.76
C GLY A 65 17.77 -8.19 8.18
N LEU A 66 17.15 -8.76 9.22
CA LEU A 66 17.47 -8.48 10.62
C LEU A 66 18.90 -8.95 10.96
N ARG A 67 19.30 -10.16 10.55
CA ARG A 67 20.65 -10.67 10.78
C ARG A 67 21.74 -9.85 10.09
N SER A 68 21.48 -9.37 8.90
CA SER A 68 22.43 -8.50 8.14
C SER A 68 22.43 -7.05 8.61
N GLY A 69 21.48 -6.65 9.44
CA GLY A 69 21.30 -5.25 9.85
C GLY A 69 20.61 -4.36 8.81
N ALA A 70 20.17 -4.92 7.67
CA ALA A 70 19.43 -4.18 6.64
C ALA A 70 18.03 -3.79 7.10
N LEU A 71 17.41 -4.62 7.94
CA LEU A 71 16.11 -4.38 8.56
C LEU A 71 16.26 -4.20 10.08
N ARG A 72 15.29 -3.52 10.64
CA ARG A 72 15.15 -3.25 12.07
C ARG A 72 13.72 -3.52 12.52
N GLU A 73 13.58 -4.12 13.70
CA GLU A 73 12.30 -4.23 14.39
C GLU A 73 11.91 -2.90 15.03
N ILE A 74 10.64 -2.58 14.92
CA ILE A 74 10.01 -1.42 15.57
C ILE A 74 8.67 -1.82 16.19
N LYS A 75 8.21 -1.01 17.13
CA LYS A 75 6.83 -1.05 17.60
C LYS A 75 6.07 0.14 17.05
N THR A 76 4.93 -0.12 16.43
CA THR A 76 4.01 0.92 15.95
C THR A 76 2.77 0.92 16.82
N GLU A 77 2.27 2.09 17.16
CA GLU A 77 1.00 2.23 17.85
C GLU A 77 -0.14 2.21 16.85
N ALA A 78 -1.12 1.34 17.07
CA ALA A 78 -2.35 1.27 16.31
C ALA A 78 -3.34 2.34 16.78
N ALA A 79 -4.35 2.66 15.98
CA ALA A 79 -5.38 3.66 16.32
C ALA A 79 -6.13 3.38 17.64
N ASN A 80 -6.14 2.13 18.09
CA ASN A 80 -6.73 1.70 19.36
C ASN A 80 -5.71 1.72 20.53
N GLY A 81 -4.50 2.27 20.35
CA GLY A 81 -3.45 2.33 21.33
C GLY A 81 -2.63 1.04 21.52
N GLN A 82 -2.94 -0.04 20.80
CA GLN A 82 -2.18 -1.28 20.90
C GLN A 82 -0.85 -1.17 20.14
N LEU A 83 0.23 -1.67 20.75
CA LEU A 83 1.53 -1.78 20.10
C LEU A 83 1.58 -3.02 19.20
N ARG A 84 2.16 -2.86 18.02
CA ARG A 84 2.36 -3.93 17.03
C ARG A 84 3.82 -3.99 16.60
N ASP A 85 4.37 -5.20 16.56
CA ASP A 85 5.73 -5.44 16.06
C ASP A 85 5.73 -5.40 14.53
N ARG A 86 6.63 -4.59 13.97
CA ARG A 86 6.83 -4.43 12.53
C ARG A 86 8.30 -4.28 12.21
N VAL A 87 8.64 -4.31 10.94
CA VAL A 87 9.99 -4.04 10.45
C VAL A 87 10.02 -2.83 9.54
N ILE A 88 11.17 -2.17 9.52
CA ILE A 88 11.52 -1.10 8.57
C ILE A 88 12.91 -1.35 8.01
N PHE A 89 13.27 -0.63 6.95
CA PHE A 89 14.67 -0.53 6.57
C PHE A 89 15.46 0.26 7.63
N THR A 90 16.62 -0.26 8.04
CA THR A 90 17.46 0.37 9.07
C THR A 90 17.88 1.78 8.67
N GLN A 91 18.12 2.02 7.39
CA GLN A 91 18.48 3.33 6.84
C GLN A 91 17.39 4.40 7.01
N ASP A 92 16.12 4.01 7.15
CA ASP A 92 14.99 4.94 7.28
C ASP A 92 14.75 5.36 8.74
N TRP A 93 15.38 4.67 9.69
CA TRP A 93 15.20 4.91 11.12
C TRP A 93 15.58 6.33 11.59
N PRO A 94 16.72 6.92 11.13
CA PRO A 94 17.07 8.28 11.53
C PRO A 94 16.00 9.31 11.16
N ASN A 95 15.40 9.17 9.98
CA ASN A 95 14.36 10.07 9.49
C ASN A 95 13.07 10.02 10.34
N LEU A 96 12.79 8.87 10.98
CA LEU A 96 11.63 8.73 11.87
C LEU A 96 11.89 9.32 13.27
N GLN A 97 13.14 9.43 13.68
CA GLN A 97 13.53 10.05 14.97
C GLN A 97 13.53 11.58 14.88
N GLU A 98 13.83 12.13 13.73
CA GLU A 98 13.60 13.53 13.46
C GLU A 98 12.09 13.72 13.35
N HIS A 99 11.47 14.42 14.31
CA HIS A 99 10.05 14.79 14.24
C HIS A 99 9.82 15.63 12.99
N LEU A 100 9.60 14.96 11.87
CA LEU A 100 9.24 15.63 10.65
C LEU A 100 7.92 16.37 10.87
N ALA A 101 7.95 17.68 10.70
CA ALA A 101 6.74 18.48 10.77
C ALA A 101 5.73 17.92 9.76
N VAL A 102 4.65 17.32 10.28
CA VAL A 102 3.60 16.78 9.44
C VAL A 102 2.90 17.95 8.76
N SER A 103 2.93 17.96 7.43
CA SER A 103 2.25 19.00 6.66
C SER A 103 0.73 18.89 6.84
N ASN A 104 0.07 19.95 7.27
CA ASN A 104 -1.40 20.03 7.35
C ASN A 104 -2.10 20.10 5.98
N ARG A 105 -1.38 19.82 4.91
CA ARG A 105 -1.93 19.82 3.57
C ARG A 105 -2.96 18.71 3.40
N LEU A 106 -4.13 19.08 2.85
CA LEU A 106 -5.12 18.10 2.41
C LEU A 106 -4.62 17.34 1.17
N ARG A 107 -4.81 16.02 1.19
CA ARG A 107 -4.50 15.12 0.08
C ARG A 107 -5.70 14.22 -0.19
N ILE A 108 -6.12 14.15 -1.44
CA ILE A 108 -7.11 13.18 -1.90
C ILE A 108 -6.32 11.93 -2.31
N LEU A 109 -6.60 10.80 -1.66
CA LEU A 109 -5.90 9.55 -1.91
C LEU A 109 -6.68 8.69 -2.90
N SER A 110 -5.94 7.98 -3.75
CA SER A 110 -6.54 6.95 -4.60
C SER A 110 -7.11 5.81 -3.74
N PRO A 111 -8.26 5.22 -4.10
CA PRO A 111 -8.74 3.99 -3.49
C PRO A 111 -7.76 2.82 -3.55
N PHE A 112 -6.79 2.89 -4.47
CA PHE A 112 -5.75 1.88 -4.68
C PHE A 112 -4.39 2.25 -4.06
N ASP A 113 -4.36 3.33 -3.29
CA ASP A 113 -3.15 3.75 -2.56
C ASP A 113 -2.67 2.60 -1.65
N PRO A 114 -1.35 2.31 -1.60
CA PRO A 114 -0.79 1.26 -0.73
C PRO A 114 -1.22 1.38 0.73
N ALA A 115 -1.41 2.61 1.25
CA ALA A 115 -1.88 2.84 2.62
C ALA A 115 -3.31 2.33 2.86
N LEU A 116 -4.14 2.23 1.80
CA LEU A 116 -5.57 1.89 1.86
C LEU A 116 -5.90 0.51 1.29
N ARG A 117 -5.02 -0.03 0.45
CA ARG A 117 -5.24 -1.30 -0.27
C ARG A 117 -5.53 -2.46 0.69
N ASN A 118 -4.78 -2.56 1.78
CA ASN A 118 -5.06 -3.49 2.86
C ASN A 118 -5.98 -2.81 3.89
N ARG A 119 -7.25 -3.17 3.88
CA ARG A 119 -8.30 -2.54 4.71
C ARG A 119 -8.06 -2.72 6.20
N ALA A 120 -7.67 -3.93 6.61
CA ALA A 120 -7.39 -4.22 8.02
C ALA A 120 -6.22 -3.35 8.52
N ARG A 121 -5.18 -3.18 7.71
CA ARG A 121 -4.07 -2.29 8.00
C ARG A 121 -4.50 -0.82 8.08
N ALA A 122 -5.32 -0.35 7.14
CA ALA A 122 -5.82 1.03 7.14
C ALA A 122 -6.66 1.32 8.39
N GLU A 123 -7.51 0.38 8.78
CA GLU A 123 -8.31 0.48 10.01
C GLU A 123 -7.42 0.42 11.26
N GLU A 124 -6.43 -0.47 11.29
CA GLU A 124 -5.50 -0.58 12.41
C GLU A 124 -4.64 0.68 12.58
N ILE A 125 -4.08 1.24 11.51
CA ILE A 125 -3.15 2.38 11.59
C ILE A 125 -3.90 3.70 11.76
N PHE A 126 -4.97 3.92 11.00
CA PHE A 126 -5.66 5.21 10.91
C PHE A 126 -7.00 5.24 11.63
N GLY A 127 -7.51 4.11 12.15
CA GLY A 127 -8.87 4.02 12.68
C GLY A 127 -9.94 4.28 11.61
N PHE A 128 -9.59 4.12 10.33
CA PHE A 128 -10.42 4.52 9.21
C PHE A 128 -10.88 3.30 8.41
N SER A 129 -12.15 2.90 8.62
CA SER A 129 -12.76 1.84 7.84
C SER A 129 -13.10 2.35 6.46
N TYR A 130 -12.43 1.82 5.44
CA TYR A 130 -12.61 2.22 4.05
C TYR A 130 -12.86 1.03 3.14
N ARG A 131 -13.84 1.19 2.24
CA ARG A 131 -14.14 0.23 1.18
C ARG A 131 -14.62 0.97 -0.07
N ILE A 132 -14.02 0.67 -1.22
CA ILE A 132 -14.55 1.11 -2.49
C ILE A 132 -15.84 0.34 -2.81
N GLU A 133 -16.90 1.02 -3.24
CA GLU A 133 -18.23 0.43 -3.41
C GLU A 133 -18.64 0.28 -4.89
N VAL A 134 -17.67 0.29 -5.82
CA VAL A 134 -17.93 0.15 -7.27
C VAL A 134 -18.68 -1.12 -7.64
N PHE A 135 -18.49 -2.22 -6.88
CA PHE A 135 -19.16 -3.50 -7.09
C PHE A 135 -20.40 -3.67 -6.18
N VAL A 136 -20.72 -2.68 -5.36
CA VAL A 136 -21.91 -2.71 -4.51
C VAL A 136 -23.09 -2.14 -5.30
N PRO A 137 -24.26 -2.83 -5.33
CA PRO A 137 -25.48 -2.29 -5.95
C PRO A 137 -25.82 -0.90 -5.41
N ALA A 138 -26.27 0.01 -6.27
CA ALA A 138 -26.48 1.43 -5.94
C ALA A 138 -27.30 1.64 -4.66
N ALA A 139 -28.39 0.87 -4.48
CA ALA A 139 -29.26 0.95 -3.29
C ALA A 139 -28.62 0.49 -1.98
N ARG A 140 -27.45 -0.15 -2.03
CA ARG A 140 -26.73 -0.67 -0.85
C ARG A 140 -25.44 0.09 -0.57
N ARG A 141 -25.09 1.10 -1.39
CA ARG A 141 -23.90 1.93 -1.17
C ARG A 141 -24.12 2.86 0.01
N GLN A 142 -23.13 2.91 0.87
CA GLN A 142 -23.15 3.80 2.04
C GLN A 142 -22.57 5.17 1.71
N TYR A 143 -21.51 5.23 0.90
CA TYR A 143 -20.76 6.45 0.65
C TYR A 143 -20.78 6.89 -0.82
N GLY A 144 -21.01 6.00 -1.76
CA GLY A 144 -21.05 6.34 -3.19
C GLY A 144 -20.39 5.30 -4.09
N TYR A 145 -20.33 5.59 -5.39
CA TYR A 145 -19.80 4.65 -6.39
C TYR A 145 -18.27 4.59 -6.36
N TYR A 146 -17.64 5.77 -6.45
CA TYR A 146 -16.19 5.91 -6.50
C TYR A 146 -15.73 7.01 -5.55
N VAL A 147 -15.50 6.63 -4.33
CA VAL A 147 -15.23 7.55 -3.22
C VAL A 147 -13.74 7.57 -2.91
N PHE A 148 -13.18 8.74 -2.78
CA PHE A 148 -11.78 8.98 -2.45
C PHE A 148 -11.65 9.37 -0.98
N PRO A 149 -10.74 8.75 -0.21
CA PRO A 149 -10.40 9.23 1.13
C PRO A 149 -9.64 10.55 1.07
N ILE A 150 -9.86 11.38 2.08
CA ILE A 150 -9.15 12.65 2.28
C ILE A 150 -8.25 12.50 3.51
N MET A 151 -6.96 12.79 3.35
CA MET A 151 -5.99 12.84 4.41
C MET A 151 -5.58 14.28 4.71
N GLU A 152 -5.59 14.66 5.98
CA GLU A 152 -4.99 15.88 6.50
C GLU A 152 -3.85 15.50 7.45
N GLY A 153 -2.66 16.02 7.17
CA GLY A 153 -1.51 15.59 7.94
C GLY A 153 -1.27 14.08 7.85
N SER A 154 -1.42 13.39 8.98
CA SER A 154 -1.33 11.92 9.11
C SER A 154 -2.67 11.25 9.36
N ALA A 155 -3.78 12.00 9.39
CA ALA A 155 -5.11 11.47 9.67
C ALA A 155 -5.98 11.36 8.43
N LEU A 156 -6.73 10.27 8.30
CA LEU A 156 -7.81 10.12 7.31
C LEU A 156 -9.08 10.72 7.91
N ILE A 157 -9.50 11.89 7.41
CA ILE A 157 -10.52 12.71 8.07
C ILE A 157 -11.88 12.67 7.37
N ALA A 158 -11.92 12.37 6.07
CA ALA A 158 -13.15 12.47 5.29
C ALA A 158 -13.13 11.56 4.04
N ARG A 159 -14.25 11.61 3.33
CA ARG A 159 -14.45 10.95 2.03
C ARG A 159 -15.06 11.95 1.05
N ILE A 160 -14.72 11.82 -0.23
CA ILE A 160 -15.27 12.65 -1.29
C ILE A 160 -15.66 11.79 -2.49
N GLU A 161 -16.84 11.97 -3.03
CA GLU A 161 -17.24 11.49 -4.34
C GLU A 161 -17.39 12.67 -5.29
N VAL A 162 -16.80 12.59 -6.49
CA VAL A 162 -16.89 13.62 -7.50
C VAL A 162 -17.69 13.07 -8.67
N LYS A 163 -18.79 13.74 -9.01
CA LYS A 163 -19.63 13.41 -10.18
C LYS A 163 -19.58 14.56 -11.18
N ALA A 164 -19.26 14.24 -12.42
CA ALA A 164 -19.41 15.19 -13.51
C ALA A 164 -20.87 15.24 -13.94
N ASN A 165 -21.44 16.45 -14.00
CA ASN A 165 -22.78 16.69 -14.53
C ASN A 165 -22.69 17.73 -15.65
N GLY A 166 -22.43 17.28 -16.86
CA GLY A 166 -22.12 18.15 -17.99
C GLY A 166 -20.84 18.96 -17.73
N GLU A 167 -20.95 20.28 -17.76
CA GLU A 167 -19.83 21.21 -17.51
C GLU A 167 -19.59 21.51 -16.02
N LYS A 168 -20.41 20.96 -15.11
CA LYS A 168 -20.32 21.21 -13.66
C LYS A 168 -19.94 19.97 -12.89
N TYR A 169 -19.10 20.14 -11.89
CA TYR A 169 -18.74 19.09 -10.93
C TYR A 169 -19.55 19.26 -9.64
N ASN A 170 -20.20 18.20 -9.17
CA ASN A 170 -20.85 18.16 -7.87
C ASN A 170 -19.94 17.47 -6.87
N LEU A 171 -19.68 18.10 -5.73
CA LEU A 171 -18.93 17.56 -4.61
C LEU A 171 -19.95 17.14 -3.53
N ASN A 172 -19.87 15.89 -3.09
CA ASN A 172 -20.69 15.36 -1.99
C ASN A 172 -19.78 14.90 -0.85
#